data_f7d83f1df09580cc3abcf9cc69f5740d
#
_entry.id   f7d83f1df09580cc3abcf9cc69f5740d
#
_cell.length_a   1.000
_cell.length_b   1.000
_cell.length_c   1.000
_cell.angle_alpha   90.00
_cell.angle_beta   90.00
_cell.angle_gamma   90.00
#
_symmetry.space_group_name_H-M   'P 1'
#
loop_
_entity.id
_entity.type
_entity.pdbx_description
1 polymer ?
#
loop_
_entity_poly.entity_id
_entity_poly.type
_entity_poly.pdbx_seq_one_letter_code
_entity_poly.pdbx_strand_id
1 'polypeptide(L)'
;MSTPTNINKILIERPSQDHLDKLGISNWPIWTKEVSEFPWTYDEQEICYLLEGEVVVTPDGGESVEIAKGDLVTFPAGMSCTWKILSNVRKHYQFG
;
A
#
# COMPACT_ATOMS: atom_id res chain seq x y z
N MET A 1 -26.70 8.87 -10.72
CA MET A 1 -26.00 7.69 -11.11
C MET A 1 -25.18 7.13 -9.96
N SER A 2 -25.05 5.90 -9.92
CA SER A 2 -24.26 5.31 -8.87
C SER A 2 -22.80 5.24 -9.28
N THR A 3 -21.95 5.47 -8.34
CA THR A 3 -20.55 5.24 -8.55
C THR A 3 -20.29 3.76 -8.36
N PRO A 4 -19.66 3.11 -9.30
CA PRO A 4 -19.32 1.72 -9.10
C PRO A 4 -18.45 1.56 -7.88
N THR A 5 -18.62 0.48 -7.19
CA THR A 5 -17.78 0.14 -6.07
C THR A 5 -16.39 -0.18 -6.59
N ASN A 6 -15.44 0.57 -6.14
CA ASN A 6 -14.04 0.36 -6.55
C ASN A 6 -13.34 -0.53 -5.53
N ILE A 7 -13.82 -1.76 -5.42
CA ILE A 7 -13.27 -2.69 -4.43
C ILE A 7 -11.80 -3.02 -4.67
N ASN A 8 -11.34 -2.80 -5.92
CA ASN A 8 -9.94 -3.04 -6.26
C ASN A 8 -9.14 -1.75 -6.35
N LYS A 9 -9.71 -0.65 -5.86
CA LYS A 9 -9.05 0.63 -5.97
C LYS A 9 -8.06 0.84 -4.84
N ILE A 10 -6.82 1.07 -5.22
CA ILE A 10 -5.76 1.44 -4.27
C ILE A 10 -5.83 2.94 -4.06
N LEU A 11 -5.85 3.37 -2.81
CA LEU A 11 -5.86 4.79 -2.46
C LEU A 11 -4.46 5.20 -2.05
N ILE A 12 -3.91 6.20 -2.73
CA ILE A 12 -2.55 6.69 -2.46
C ILE A 12 -2.64 8.14 -2.03
N GLU A 13 -2.03 8.47 -0.89
CA GLU A 13 -2.05 9.81 -0.32
C GLU A 13 -0.64 10.22 0.10
N ARG A 14 -0.41 11.53 0.16
CA ARG A 14 0.83 12.09 0.71
C ARG A 14 0.48 13.04 1.83
N PRO A 15 0.18 12.50 3.01
CA PRO A 15 -0.30 13.31 4.12
C PRO A 15 0.82 14.14 4.75
N SER A 16 0.40 15.16 5.51
CA SER A 16 1.31 15.97 6.29
C SER A 16 1.84 15.16 7.48
N GLN A 17 2.93 15.63 8.07
CA GLN A 17 3.49 14.99 9.25
C GLN A 17 2.47 14.99 10.39
N ASP A 18 1.69 16.07 10.54
CA ASP A 18 0.65 16.14 11.57
C ASP A 18 -0.39 15.03 11.41
N HIS A 19 -0.78 14.74 10.18
CA HIS A 19 -1.74 13.68 9.89
C HIS A 19 -1.16 12.31 10.24
N LEU A 20 0.10 12.09 9.88
CA LEU A 20 0.79 10.85 10.20
C LEU A 20 0.89 10.65 11.71
N ASP A 21 1.18 11.73 12.44
CA ASP A 21 1.26 11.68 13.90
C ASP A 21 -0.08 11.32 14.52
N LYS A 22 -1.16 11.89 13.99
CA LYS A 22 -2.50 11.59 14.48
C LYS A 22 -2.91 10.15 14.25
N LEU A 23 -2.44 9.55 13.18
CA LEU A 23 -2.71 8.15 12.89
C LEU A 23 -1.88 7.20 13.75
N GLY A 24 -0.82 7.70 14.39
CA GLY A 24 0.04 6.88 15.23
C GLY A 24 0.89 5.91 14.42
N ILE A 25 1.23 6.26 13.21
CA ILE A 25 1.93 5.38 12.28
C ILE A 25 3.24 4.86 12.86
N SER A 26 3.96 5.68 13.61
CA SER A 26 5.24 5.27 14.19
C SER A 26 5.10 4.10 15.17
N ASN A 27 3.87 3.82 15.63
CA ASN A 27 3.61 2.69 16.53
C ASN A 27 3.16 1.44 15.79
N TRP A 28 2.98 1.52 14.47
CA TRP A 28 2.58 0.37 13.68
C TRP A 28 3.78 -0.54 13.44
N PRO A 29 3.55 -1.84 13.25
CA PRO A 29 4.65 -2.75 12.94
C PRO A 29 5.33 -2.38 11.62
N ILE A 30 6.55 -2.88 11.46
CA ILE A 30 7.37 -2.62 10.28
C ILE A 30 7.52 -3.92 9.50
N TRP A 31 7.44 -3.83 8.19
CA TRP A 31 7.68 -4.91 7.27
C TRP A 31 8.76 -4.48 6.29
N THR A 32 9.68 -5.39 6.00
CA THR A 32 10.76 -5.13 5.04
C THR A 32 10.77 -6.23 3.99
N LYS A 33 11.15 -5.86 2.78
CA LYS A 33 11.27 -6.82 1.69
C LYS A 33 12.27 -6.31 0.69
N GLU A 34 13.14 -7.20 0.24
CA GLU A 34 14.12 -6.86 -0.77
C GLU A 34 13.51 -6.82 -2.17
N VAL A 35 14.29 -6.32 -3.12
CA VAL A 35 13.91 -6.32 -4.54
C VAL A 35 13.44 -7.72 -4.93
N SER A 36 12.21 -7.81 -5.42
CA SER A 36 11.58 -9.09 -5.76
C SER A 36 10.25 -8.83 -6.44
N GLU A 37 9.63 -9.90 -6.93
CA GLU A 37 8.30 -9.83 -7.53
C GLU A 37 7.51 -11.02 -7.02
N PHE A 38 6.30 -10.78 -6.53
CA PHE A 38 5.48 -11.84 -5.95
C PHE A 38 3.99 -11.48 -5.99
N PRO A 39 3.11 -12.48 -6.04
CA PRO A 39 1.67 -12.23 -5.95
C PRO A 39 1.27 -12.02 -4.49
N TRP A 40 0.21 -11.24 -4.29
CA TRP A 40 -0.30 -10.99 -2.95
C TRP A 40 -1.82 -10.83 -2.98
N THR A 41 -2.50 -11.36 -1.97
CA THR A 41 -3.93 -11.19 -1.81
C THR A 41 -4.20 -10.61 -0.43
N TYR A 42 -5.03 -9.58 -0.37
CA TYR A 42 -5.37 -8.91 0.88
C TYR A 42 -6.63 -9.54 1.46
N ASP A 43 -6.49 -10.27 2.56
CA ASP A 43 -7.65 -10.82 3.27
C ASP A 43 -8.41 -9.73 3.99
N GLU A 44 -7.69 -8.70 4.45
CA GLU A 44 -8.24 -7.54 5.12
C GLU A 44 -7.70 -6.29 4.46
N GLN A 45 -8.39 -5.17 4.67
CA GLN A 45 -7.84 -3.89 4.25
C GLN A 45 -6.51 -3.67 4.93
N GLU A 46 -5.52 -3.22 4.19
CA GLU A 46 -4.22 -2.87 4.73
C GLU A 46 -3.94 -1.41 4.44
N ILE A 47 -3.47 -0.68 5.46
CA ILE A 47 -2.98 0.69 5.29
C ILE A 47 -1.50 0.63 5.60
N CYS A 48 -0.67 1.18 4.73
CA CYS A 48 0.76 1.19 4.96
C CYS A 48 1.37 2.55 4.59
N TYR A 49 2.48 2.85 5.24
CA TYR A 49 3.23 4.06 4.99
C TYR A 49 4.65 3.67 4.63
N LEU A 50 5.09 4.02 3.42
CA LEU A 50 6.41 3.64 2.95
C LEU A 50 7.48 4.57 3.50
N LEU A 51 8.41 3.98 4.23
CA LEU A 51 9.58 4.68 4.76
C LEU A 51 10.71 4.68 3.75
N GLU A 52 10.81 3.61 2.96
CA GLU A 52 11.84 3.44 1.94
C GLU A 52 11.30 2.54 0.84
N GLY A 53 11.83 2.72 -0.36
CA GLY A 53 11.58 1.79 -1.45
C GLY A 53 10.71 2.36 -2.56
N GLU A 54 10.65 1.59 -3.64
CA GLU A 54 9.82 1.85 -4.79
C GLU A 54 9.18 0.55 -5.22
N VAL A 55 7.89 0.57 -5.47
CA VAL A 55 7.13 -0.63 -5.82
C VAL A 55 6.14 -0.30 -6.92
N VAL A 56 5.98 -1.24 -7.84
CA VAL A 56 4.88 -1.22 -8.79
C VAL A 56 3.90 -2.29 -8.36
N VAL A 57 2.67 -1.89 -8.08
CA VAL A 57 1.60 -2.80 -7.67
C VAL A 57 0.60 -2.89 -8.81
N THR A 58 0.37 -4.10 -9.29
CA THR A 58 -0.57 -4.35 -10.38
C THR A 58 -1.72 -5.20 -9.87
N PRO A 59 -2.91 -4.60 -9.66
CA PRO A 59 -4.10 -5.38 -9.32
C PRO A 59 -4.46 -6.32 -10.46
N ASP A 60 -4.98 -7.49 -10.14
CA ASP A 60 -5.43 -8.43 -11.17
C ASP A 60 -6.54 -7.77 -11.99
N GLY A 61 -6.33 -7.71 -13.30
CA GLY A 61 -7.28 -7.08 -14.21
C GLY A 61 -7.32 -5.56 -14.15
N GLY A 62 -6.41 -4.94 -13.40
CA GLY A 62 -6.36 -3.49 -13.26
C GLY A 62 -5.05 -2.89 -13.75
N GLU A 63 -4.95 -1.57 -13.66
CA GLU A 63 -3.75 -0.88 -14.07
C GLU A 63 -2.73 -0.84 -12.94
N SER A 64 -1.46 -0.85 -13.32
CA SER A 64 -0.37 -0.74 -12.36
C SER A 64 -0.34 0.63 -11.71
N VAL A 65 0.00 0.67 -10.43
CA VAL A 65 0.25 1.92 -9.71
C VAL A 65 1.66 1.88 -9.13
N GLU A 66 2.27 3.04 -9.04
CA GLU A 66 3.61 3.17 -8.45
C GLU A 66 3.48 3.79 -7.07
N ILE A 67 4.14 3.19 -6.11
CA ILE A 67 4.19 3.71 -4.74
C ILE A 67 5.65 3.82 -4.31
N ALA A 68 5.92 4.81 -3.47
CA ALA A 68 7.29 5.10 -3.07
C ALA A 68 7.33 5.73 -1.69
N LYS A 69 8.53 5.99 -1.22
CA LYS A 69 8.75 6.64 0.06
C LYS A 69 7.86 7.87 0.22
N GLY A 70 7.19 7.96 1.35
CA GLY A 70 6.30 9.08 1.67
C GLY A 70 4.84 8.85 1.30
N ASP A 71 4.53 7.74 0.65
CA ASP A 71 3.14 7.43 0.28
C ASP A 71 2.44 6.68 1.40
N LEU A 72 1.23 7.14 1.73
CA LEU A 72 0.31 6.42 2.60
C LEU A 72 -0.67 5.72 1.68
N VAL A 73 -0.69 4.40 1.72
CA VAL A 73 -1.42 3.59 0.74
C VAL A 73 -2.45 2.73 1.44
N THR A 74 -3.68 2.74 0.94
CA THR A 74 -4.74 1.87 1.44
C THR A 74 -5.07 0.84 0.38
N PHE A 75 -4.93 -0.43 0.73
CA PHE A 75 -5.26 -1.55 -0.15
C PHE A 75 -6.58 -2.16 0.32
N PRO A 76 -7.55 -2.31 -0.59
CA PRO A 76 -8.85 -2.84 -0.19
C PRO A 76 -8.80 -4.34 0.12
N ALA A 77 -9.65 -4.77 1.03
CA ALA A 77 -9.81 -6.19 1.33
C ALA A 77 -10.28 -6.95 0.09
N GLY A 78 -9.79 -8.16 -0.08
CA GLY A 78 -10.19 -9.02 -1.19
C GLY A 78 -9.45 -8.79 -2.49
N MET A 79 -8.56 -7.80 -2.55
CA MET A 79 -7.82 -7.52 -3.78
C MET A 79 -6.65 -8.48 -3.93
N SER A 80 -6.49 -9.03 -5.13
CA SER A 80 -5.30 -9.78 -5.51
C SER A 80 -4.47 -8.93 -6.47
N CYS A 81 -3.18 -8.98 -6.32
CA CYS A 81 -2.28 -8.13 -7.11
C CYS A 81 -0.89 -8.77 -7.19
N THR A 82 -0.04 -8.14 -7.97
CA THR A 82 1.38 -8.49 -8.03
C THR A 82 2.19 -7.29 -7.55
N TRP A 83 3.08 -7.53 -6.63
CA TRP A 83 4.04 -6.55 -6.12
C TRP A 83 5.36 -6.74 -6.86
N LYS A 84 5.84 -5.68 -7.49
CA LYS A 84 7.16 -5.67 -8.09
C LYS A 84 8.00 -4.63 -7.38
N ILE A 85 8.87 -5.09 -6.50
CA ILE A 85 9.71 -4.21 -5.70
C ILE A 85 10.95 -3.84 -6.52
N LEU A 86 11.10 -2.55 -6.77
CA LEU A 86 12.21 -2.01 -7.57
C LEU A 86 13.39 -1.60 -6.70
N SER A 87 13.13 -1.21 -5.46
CA SER A 87 14.18 -0.97 -4.47
C SER A 87 13.65 -1.42 -3.12
N ASN A 88 14.56 -1.86 -2.26
CA ASN A 88 14.19 -2.49 -0.98
C ASN A 88 13.17 -1.66 -0.21
N VAL A 89 12.11 -2.32 0.26
CA VAL A 89 10.98 -1.69 0.93
C VAL A 89 11.10 -1.80 2.44
N ARG A 90 10.73 -0.71 3.10
CA ARG A 90 10.52 -0.66 4.53
C ARG A 90 9.27 0.17 4.76
N LYS A 91 8.30 -0.41 5.44
CA LYS A 91 7.02 0.28 5.66
C LYS A 91 6.43 -0.04 7.01
N HIS A 92 5.67 0.92 7.55
CA HIS A 92 4.74 0.64 8.65
C HIS A 92 3.44 0.15 8.04
N TYR A 93 2.74 -0.76 8.71
CA TYR A 93 1.47 -1.28 8.19
C TYR A 93 0.47 -1.55 9.31
N GLN A 94 -0.80 -1.59 8.93
CA GLN A 94 -1.88 -1.91 9.84
C GLN A 94 -3.02 -2.54 9.04
N PHE A 95 -3.59 -3.62 9.56
CA PHE A 95 -4.75 -4.28 8.97
C PHE A 95 -6.04 -3.78 9.63
N GLY A 96 -7.12 -3.85 8.87
CA GLY A 96 -8.42 -3.46 9.34
C GLY A 96 -8.84 -2.10 8.80
#